data_3c68dc60661bfd3264d4b1f982708fac
#
_entry.id   3c68dc60661bfd3264d4b1f982708fac
#
_cell.length_a   1.000
_cell.length_b   1.000
_cell.length_c   1.000
_cell.angle_alpha   90.00
_cell.angle_beta   90.00
_cell.angle_gamma   90.00
#
_symmetry.space_group_name_H-M   'P 1'
#
loop_
_entity.id
_entity.type
_entity.pdbx_description
1 polymer ?
#
loop_
_entity_poly.entity_id
_entity_poly.type
_entity_poly.pdbx_seq_one_letter_code
_entity_poly.pdbx_strand_id
1 'polypeptide(L)'
;MSDSFKYRAFIAYSHKEAEKAEWLQRSLESYRVPTELVGRETRFGPIPKRLFPIFRDREELAGSAELGPAIENALKNSSHLIVLCSPSAAKSIWVNEEIRVFKSLGKADRVLCLILEGEPSVSMS
;
A
#
# COMPACT_ATOMS: atom_id res chain seq x y z
N MET A 1 -19.14 -15.07 3.70
CA MET A 1 -19.07 -13.76 3.56
C MET A 1 -17.82 -13.30 2.99
N SER A 2 -17.92 -12.65 2.05
CA SER A 2 -16.71 -12.30 1.41
C SER A 2 -16.06 -11.14 2.11
N ASP A 3 -14.79 -11.08 1.99
CA ASP A 3 -14.03 -10.00 2.50
C ASP A 3 -14.01 -8.93 1.46
N SER A 4 -14.98 -8.08 1.53
CA SER A 4 -15.09 -7.02 0.57
C SER A 4 -14.37 -5.81 1.09
N PHE A 5 -13.30 -5.43 0.44
CA PHE A 5 -12.54 -4.27 0.84
C PHE A 5 -12.84 -3.11 -0.09
N LYS A 6 -12.92 -1.91 0.50
CA LYS A 6 -13.19 -0.72 -0.29
C LYS A 6 -12.02 -0.38 -1.19
N TYR A 7 -10.78 -0.59 -0.70
CA TYR A 7 -9.59 -0.28 -1.46
C TYR A 7 -8.82 -1.54 -1.76
N ARG A 8 -8.26 -1.63 -2.95
CA ARG A 8 -7.41 -2.75 -3.31
C ARG A 8 -6.10 -2.71 -2.55
N ALA A 9 -5.60 -1.50 -2.31
CA ALA A 9 -4.36 -1.35 -1.58
C ALA A 9 -4.28 0.03 -0.96
N PHE A 10 -3.45 0.13 0.06
CA PHE A 10 -3.12 1.38 0.73
C PHE A 10 -1.63 1.58 0.51
N ILE A 11 -1.23 2.72 -0.01
CA ILE A 11 0.19 3.00 -0.24
C ILE A 11 0.73 3.81 0.93
N ALA A 12 1.68 3.20 1.65
CA ALA A 12 2.37 3.86 2.75
C ALA A 12 3.71 4.35 2.23
N TYR A 13 3.99 5.64 2.41
CA TYR A 13 5.20 6.22 1.84
C TYR A 13 5.64 7.43 2.65
N SER A 14 6.93 7.73 2.55
CA SER A 14 7.48 8.91 3.16
C SER A 14 7.09 10.14 2.36
N HIS A 15 6.91 11.26 3.05
CA HIS A 15 6.59 12.51 2.40
C HIS A 15 7.52 12.81 1.21
N LYS A 16 8.78 12.41 1.34
CA LYS A 16 9.75 12.65 0.27
C LYS A 16 9.47 11.86 -1.00
N GLU A 17 8.67 10.80 -0.88
CA GLU A 17 8.39 9.94 -2.03
C GLU A 17 7.00 10.19 -2.61
N ALA A 18 6.44 11.38 -2.35
CA ALA A 18 5.07 11.65 -2.76
C ALA A 18 4.85 11.51 -4.26
N GLU A 19 5.82 11.95 -5.06
CA GLU A 19 5.67 11.84 -6.51
C GLU A 19 5.68 10.40 -6.97
N LYS A 20 6.54 9.60 -6.37
CA LYS A 20 6.60 8.19 -6.73
C LYS A 20 5.34 7.45 -6.30
N ALA A 21 4.78 7.84 -5.15
CA ALA A 21 3.54 7.25 -4.68
C ALA A 21 2.39 7.60 -5.62
N GLU A 22 2.36 8.82 -6.09
CA GLU A 22 1.32 9.24 -7.02
C GLU A 22 1.43 8.48 -8.33
N TRP A 23 2.66 8.33 -8.83
CA TRP A 23 2.89 7.58 -10.05
C TRP A 23 2.44 6.13 -9.87
N LEU A 24 2.77 5.54 -8.74
CA LEU A 24 2.39 4.16 -8.49
C LEU A 24 0.87 4.01 -8.44
N GLN A 25 0.21 4.94 -7.76
CA GLN A 25 -1.24 4.88 -7.67
C GLN A 25 -1.87 4.93 -9.05
N ARG A 26 -1.43 5.85 -9.89
CA ARG A 26 -1.97 5.96 -11.23
C ARG A 26 -1.69 4.72 -12.06
N SER A 27 -0.46 4.20 -11.93
CA SER A 27 -0.08 3.02 -12.70
C SER A 27 -0.92 1.81 -12.33
N LEU A 28 -1.15 1.63 -11.03
CA LEU A 28 -1.95 0.50 -10.59
C LEU A 28 -3.40 0.66 -10.99
N GLU A 29 -3.95 1.86 -10.83
CA GLU A 29 -5.36 2.05 -11.10
C GLU A 29 -5.69 1.97 -12.57
N SER A 30 -4.72 2.23 -13.44
CA SER A 30 -4.96 2.14 -14.88
C SER A 30 -4.55 0.78 -15.45
N TYR A 31 -3.94 -0.06 -14.66
CA TYR A 31 -3.51 -1.37 -15.13
C TYR A 31 -4.72 -2.25 -15.40
N ARG A 32 -4.69 -2.94 -16.54
CA ARG A 32 -5.74 -3.87 -16.89
C ARG A 32 -5.23 -5.28 -16.72
N VAL A 33 -5.88 -6.02 -15.84
CA VAL A 33 -5.49 -7.39 -15.59
C VAL A 33 -5.80 -8.23 -16.82
N PRO A 34 -4.86 -9.09 -17.27
CA PRO A 34 -5.13 -9.94 -18.43
C PRO A 34 -6.40 -10.74 -18.22
N THR A 35 -7.18 -10.84 -19.30
CA THR A 35 -8.47 -11.49 -19.24
C THR A 35 -8.40 -12.91 -18.69
N GLU A 36 -7.35 -13.64 -19.05
CA GLU A 36 -7.25 -15.02 -18.63
C GLU A 36 -6.99 -15.16 -17.13
N LEU A 37 -6.61 -14.08 -16.46
CA LEU A 37 -6.38 -14.12 -15.02
C LEU A 37 -7.57 -13.64 -14.22
N VAL A 38 -8.46 -12.89 -14.85
CA VAL A 38 -9.59 -12.30 -14.12
C VAL A 38 -10.48 -13.41 -13.59
N GLY A 39 -10.80 -13.31 -12.31
CA GLY A 39 -11.70 -14.27 -11.68
C GLY A 39 -11.04 -15.51 -11.13
N ARG A 40 -9.75 -15.69 -11.41
CA ARG A 40 -9.07 -16.85 -10.84
C ARG A 40 -8.99 -16.72 -9.34
N GLU A 41 -9.25 -17.83 -8.65
CA GLU A 41 -9.20 -17.82 -7.20
C GLU A 41 -7.79 -17.79 -6.69
N THR A 42 -7.56 -16.98 -5.67
CA THR A 42 -6.30 -16.96 -4.96
C THR A 42 -6.61 -17.04 -3.48
N ARG A 43 -5.57 -17.14 -2.66
CA ARG A 43 -5.80 -17.19 -1.22
C ARG A 43 -6.41 -15.88 -0.70
N PHE A 44 -6.37 -14.83 -1.51
CA PHE A 44 -6.95 -13.54 -1.12
C PHE A 44 -8.25 -13.24 -1.87
N GLY A 45 -8.83 -14.25 -2.53
CA GLY A 45 -10.05 -14.07 -3.27
C GLY A 45 -9.81 -14.07 -4.77
N PRO A 46 -10.85 -13.82 -5.55
CA PRO A 46 -10.70 -13.84 -7.01
C PRO A 46 -9.91 -12.63 -7.51
N ILE A 47 -9.19 -12.83 -8.58
CA ILE A 47 -8.40 -11.74 -9.18
C ILE A 47 -9.35 -10.76 -9.84
N PRO A 48 -9.26 -9.46 -9.47
CA PRO A 48 -10.18 -8.46 -10.03
C PRO A 48 -9.76 -8.05 -11.43
N LYS A 49 -10.71 -7.39 -12.11
CA LYS A 49 -10.45 -6.86 -13.42
C LYS A 49 -9.52 -5.65 -13.38
N ARG A 50 -9.66 -4.85 -12.37
CA ARG A 50 -8.89 -3.63 -12.18
C ARG A 50 -8.41 -3.54 -10.76
N LEU A 51 -7.28 -2.88 -10.59
CA LEU A 51 -6.73 -2.65 -9.25
C LEU A 51 -7.13 -1.26 -8.78
N PHE A 52 -8.41 -1.04 -8.64
CA PHE A 52 -8.99 0.25 -8.32
C PHE A 52 -10.05 0.04 -7.26
N PRO A 53 -10.20 0.94 -6.29
CA PRO A 53 -9.37 2.12 -6.06
C PRO A 53 -8.19 1.84 -5.14
N ILE A 54 -7.20 2.70 -5.23
CA ILE A 54 -6.02 2.63 -4.37
C ILE A 54 -6.06 3.84 -3.45
N PHE A 55 -5.81 3.63 -2.17
CA PHE A 55 -5.76 4.72 -1.21
C PHE A 55 -4.34 5.20 -1.06
N ARG A 56 -4.15 6.50 -1.09
CA ARG A 56 -2.85 7.10 -0.86
C ARG A 56 -3.02 8.22 0.15
N ASP A 57 -2.38 8.06 1.31
CA ASP A 57 -2.48 9.04 2.37
C ASP A 57 -1.73 10.30 1.96
N ARG A 58 -2.41 11.42 1.95
CA ARG A 58 -1.80 12.70 1.58
C ARG A 58 -1.58 13.60 2.77
N GLU A 59 -2.00 13.15 3.96
CA GLU A 59 -1.92 14.00 5.13
C GLU A 59 -1.01 13.37 6.15
N GLU A 60 0.16 13.91 6.24
CA GLU A 60 1.10 13.47 7.26
C GLU A 60 1.24 14.62 8.22
N LEU A 61 0.71 14.45 9.42
CA LEU A 61 0.72 15.52 10.40
C LEU A 61 2.08 15.54 11.08
N ALA A 62 2.73 16.67 10.98
CA ALA A 62 4.06 16.84 11.55
C ALA A 62 4.00 16.61 13.06
N GLY A 63 4.93 15.80 13.55
CA GLY A 63 5.06 15.60 14.97
C GLY A 63 4.04 14.68 15.59
N SER A 64 3.15 14.12 14.80
CA SER A 64 2.13 13.22 15.32
C SER A 64 2.47 11.79 14.96
N ALA A 65 2.40 10.91 15.93
CA ALA A 65 2.57 9.49 15.68
C ALA A 65 1.23 8.77 15.64
N GLU A 66 0.15 9.52 15.87
CA GLU A 66 -1.17 8.91 15.89
C GLU A 66 -1.85 9.10 14.56
N LEU A 67 -2.38 8.02 14.04
CA LEU A 67 -3.14 8.10 12.80
C LEU A 67 -4.54 8.56 13.12
N GLY A 68 -5.09 9.41 12.26
CA GLY A 68 -6.46 9.85 12.45
C GLY A 68 -7.44 8.75 12.09
N PRO A 69 -8.71 8.94 12.48
CA PRO A 69 -9.73 7.92 12.21
C PRO A 69 -9.89 7.60 10.74
N ALA A 70 -9.74 8.60 9.88
CA ALA A 70 -9.90 8.37 8.44
C ALA A 70 -8.82 7.44 7.92
N ILE A 71 -7.58 7.61 8.41
CA ILE A 71 -6.47 6.78 7.98
C ILE A 71 -6.63 5.37 8.51
N GLU A 72 -7.00 5.25 9.79
CA GLU A 72 -7.21 3.92 10.36
C GLU A 72 -8.32 3.19 9.63
N ASN A 73 -9.38 3.90 9.29
CA ASN A 73 -10.47 3.31 8.58
C ASN A 73 -10.05 2.85 7.19
N ALA A 74 -9.21 3.64 6.53
CA ALA A 74 -8.72 3.26 5.20
C ALA A 74 -7.85 2.00 5.28
N LEU A 75 -7.00 1.90 6.32
CA LEU A 75 -6.19 0.70 6.50
C LEU A 75 -7.07 -0.51 6.73
N LYS A 76 -8.11 -0.35 7.51
CA LYS A 76 -9.04 -1.44 7.78
C LYS A 76 -9.74 -1.89 6.52
N ASN A 77 -10.03 -0.96 5.64
CA ASN A 77 -10.79 -1.25 4.42
C ASN A 77 -9.91 -1.51 3.20
N SER A 78 -8.62 -1.72 3.40
CA SER A 78 -7.70 -2.01 2.31
C SER A 78 -7.33 -3.48 2.31
N SER A 79 -7.34 -4.08 1.12
CA SER A 79 -6.98 -5.48 0.99
C SER A 79 -5.50 -5.69 1.28
N HIS A 80 -4.66 -4.81 0.76
CA HIS A 80 -3.21 -4.95 0.88
C HIS A 80 -2.59 -3.62 1.27
N LEU A 81 -1.39 -3.70 1.83
CA LEU A 81 -0.60 -2.52 2.15
C LEU A 81 0.66 -2.58 1.30
N ILE A 82 0.90 -1.53 0.52
CA ILE A 82 2.11 -1.42 -0.28
C ILE A 82 2.99 -0.38 0.40
N VAL A 83 4.17 -0.79 0.83
CA VAL A 83 5.11 0.11 1.48
C VAL A 83 6.18 0.49 0.48
N LEU A 84 6.33 1.79 0.24
CA LEU A 84 7.43 2.28 -0.59
C LEU A 84 8.65 2.38 0.30
N CYS A 85 9.53 1.40 0.18
CA CYS A 85 10.68 1.29 1.07
C CYS A 85 11.79 2.19 0.60
N SER A 86 12.25 3.05 1.49
CA SER A 86 13.36 3.96 1.23
C SER A 86 13.96 4.30 2.57
N PRO A 87 15.15 4.90 2.59
CA PRO A 87 15.72 5.33 3.88
C PRO A 87 14.79 6.30 4.60
N SER A 88 14.11 7.17 3.86
CA SER A 88 13.16 8.10 4.48
C SER A 88 11.98 7.37 5.10
N ALA A 89 11.46 6.37 4.42
CA ALA A 89 10.33 5.62 4.93
C ALA A 89 10.71 4.88 6.20
N ALA A 90 11.92 4.32 6.24
CA ALA A 90 12.35 3.58 7.41
C ALA A 90 12.41 4.46 8.65
N LYS A 91 12.64 5.75 8.47
CA LYS A 91 12.73 6.69 9.58
C LYS A 91 11.40 7.37 9.88
N SER A 92 10.39 7.14 9.08
CA SER A 92 9.13 7.84 9.24
C SER A 92 8.31 7.17 10.32
N ILE A 93 7.99 7.92 11.37
CA ILE A 93 7.12 7.41 12.42
C ILE A 93 5.75 7.09 11.84
N TRP A 94 5.32 7.92 10.91
CA TRP A 94 4.00 7.77 10.30
C TRP A 94 3.90 6.47 9.51
N VAL A 95 4.90 6.21 8.65
CA VAL A 95 4.90 4.99 7.85
C VAL A 95 4.94 3.76 8.76
N ASN A 96 5.79 3.81 9.78
CA ASN A 96 5.90 2.67 10.67
C ASN A 96 4.62 2.43 11.45
N GLU A 97 3.91 3.49 11.80
CA GLU A 97 2.64 3.32 12.50
C GLU A 97 1.59 2.72 11.58
N GLU A 98 1.56 3.13 10.32
CA GLU A 98 0.62 2.54 9.36
C GLU A 98 0.86 1.05 9.22
N ILE A 99 2.13 0.65 9.15
CA ILE A 99 2.46 -0.76 9.05
C ILE A 99 2.01 -1.50 10.30
N ARG A 100 2.29 -0.92 11.46
CA ARG A 100 1.93 -1.56 12.71
C ARG A 100 0.42 -1.77 12.82
N VAL A 101 -0.35 -0.75 12.49
CA VAL A 101 -1.80 -0.85 12.58
C VAL A 101 -2.32 -1.89 11.59
N PHE A 102 -1.81 -1.87 10.36
CA PHE A 102 -2.27 -2.82 9.36
C PHE A 102 -2.01 -4.27 9.80
N LYS A 103 -0.83 -4.51 10.36
CA LYS A 103 -0.50 -5.86 10.83
C LYS A 103 -1.39 -6.26 12.00
N SER A 104 -1.73 -5.29 12.85
CA SER A 104 -2.56 -5.61 14.01
C SER A 104 -3.98 -5.98 13.61
N LEU A 105 -4.36 -5.68 12.38
CA LEU A 105 -5.67 -6.07 11.88
C LEU A 105 -5.70 -7.51 11.35
N GLY A 106 -4.61 -8.25 11.57
CA GLY A 106 -4.56 -9.64 11.13
C GLY A 106 -4.20 -9.80 9.68
N LYS A 107 -3.61 -8.80 9.06
CA LYS A 107 -3.30 -8.82 7.64
C LYS A 107 -1.81 -8.71 7.35
N ALA A 108 -0.98 -9.21 8.26
CA ALA A 108 0.46 -9.11 8.07
C ALA A 108 0.95 -9.78 6.78
N ASP A 109 0.25 -10.81 6.33
CA ASP A 109 0.66 -11.50 5.13
C ASP A 109 0.20 -10.80 3.85
N ARG A 110 -0.40 -9.63 4.00
CA ARG A 110 -0.84 -8.83 2.86
C ARG A 110 -0.04 -7.54 2.70
N VAL A 111 1.16 -7.52 3.27
CA VAL A 111 2.05 -6.37 3.15
C VAL A 111 3.03 -6.62 2.02
N LEU A 112 3.13 -5.67 1.11
CA LEU A 112 4.04 -5.74 -0.03
C LEU A 112 5.05 -4.61 0.09
N CYS A 113 6.32 -4.91 -0.12
CA CYS A 113 7.36 -3.90 -0.07
C CYS A 113 7.89 -3.63 -1.46
N LEU A 114 7.97 -2.36 -1.81
CA LEU A 114 8.51 -1.93 -3.08
C LEU A 114 9.72 -1.09 -2.80
N ILE A 115 10.88 -1.56 -3.23
CA ILE A 115 12.13 -0.87 -2.93
C ILE A 115 12.40 0.18 -3.97
N LEU A 116 12.55 1.43 -3.53
CA LEU A 116 12.75 2.55 -4.42
C LEU A 116 14.19 2.95 -4.56
N GLU A 117 14.98 2.77 -3.51
CA GLU A 117 16.35 3.21 -3.51
C GLU A 117 17.25 2.17 -2.93
N GLY A 118 18.49 2.37 -3.15
CA GLY A 118 19.47 1.43 -2.69
C GLY A 118 19.27 0.14 -3.39
N GLU A 119 18.83 0.23 -4.61
CA GLU A 119 18.56 -0.93 -5.29
C GLU A 119 19.77 -1.72 -5.35
N PRO A 120 19.53 -2.89 -5.15
CA PRO A 120 20.61 -3.77 -5.08
C PRO A 120 21.33 -3.85 -6.33
N SER A 121 21.10 -3.62 -6.72
CA SER A 121 21.87 -3.70 -7.60
C SER A 121 22.40 -2.96 -8.09
N VAL A 122 22.35 -2.40 -7.83
CA VAL A 122 22.76 -1.51 -8.16
C VAL A 122 23.84 -1.82 -8.12
N SER A 123 23.79 -2.12 -7.81
CA SER A 123 24.33 -2.28 -7.75
C SER A 123 24.62 -3.11 -8.07
N MET A 124 24.44 -3.47 -8.17
CA MET A 124 24.41 -4.02 -8.44
C MET A 124 24.42 -4.30 -9.03
N SER A 125 24.37 -4.09 -9.14
CA SER A 125 24.09 -4.07 -9.56
C SER A 125 24.11 -4.29 -9.72
#